data_5db8a63ee965cc03606844e0428b3242
#
_entry.id   5db8a63ee965cc03606844e0428b3242
#
_cell.length_a   1.000
_cell.length_b   1.000
_cell.length_c   1.000
_cell.angle_alpha   90.00
_cell.angle_beta   90.00
_cell.angle_gamma   90.00
#
_symmetry.space_group_name_H-M   'P 1'
#
loop_
_entity.id
_entity.type
_entity.pdbx_description
1 polymer ?
#
loop_
_entity_poly.entity_id
_entity_poly.type
_entity_poly.pdbx_seq_one_letter_code
_entity_poly.pdbx_strand_id
1 'polypeptide(L)'
;MRSDDQVLQYSMDIEKEISSFDFDRWSEMAQQDPKKFEAMRQQFISDLLAQTPPHLKQRMIGLQWQVDQIRMQASNPMAACLQISQRMWANVLEEKGLLESKTIQNTPKAEPKGKVLSFEKYKASKQCSKDFL
;
A
#
# COMPACT_ATOMS: atom_id res chain seq x y z
N MET A 1 16.67 15.24 16.55
CA MET A 1 17.91 15.25 15.74
C MET A 1 18.37 13.89 15.24
N ARG A 2 17.95 12.79 15.83
CA ARG A 2 18.32 11.43 15.32
C ARG A 2 17.41 10.86 14.22
N SER A 3 16.23 11.42 13.99
CA SER A 3 15.28 10.91 13.01
C SER A 3 15.60 11.28 11.56
N ASP A 4 16.16 12.49 11.35
CA ASP A 4 16.39 13.00 10.00
C ASP A 4 17.60 12.33 9.33
N ASP A 5 18.62 12.03 10.10
CA ASP A 5 19.82 11.33 9.60
C ASP A 5 19.49 9.88 9.21
N GLN A 6 18.60 9.21 9.95
CA GLN A 6 18.17 7.85 9.60
C GLN A 6 17.31 7.81 8.33
N VAL A 7 16.46 8.81 8.12
CA VAL A 7 15.65 8.92 6.91
C VAL A 7 16.52 9.19 5.68
N LEU A 8 17.52 10.07 5.82
CA LEU A 8 18.48 10.34 4.75
C LEU A 8 19.31 9.12 4.39
N GLN A 9 19.82 8.40 5.39
CA GLN A 9 20.59 7.18 5.16
C GLN A 9 19.74 6.10 4.46
N TYR A 10 18.50 5.91 4.90
CA TYR A 10 17.56 4.99 4.28
C TYR A 10 17.24 5.35 2.82
N SER A 11 17.07 6.64 2.50
CA SER A 11 16.89 7.12 1.12
C SER A 11 18.11 6.81 0.24
N MET A 12 19.31 7.03 0.74
CA MET A 12 20.54 6.76 0.01
C MET A 12 20.75 5.27 -0.24
N ASP A 13 20.41 4.43 0.71
CA ASP A 13 20.52 2.97 0.58
C ASP A 13 19.54 2.44 -0.48
N ILE A 14 18.30 2.95 -0.50
CA ILE A 14 17.31 2.61 -1.52
C ILE A 14 17.74 3.09 -2.91
N GLU A 15 18.25 4.31 -3.05
CA GLU A 15 18.72 4.82 -4.33
C GLU A 15 19.86 3.96 -4.89
N LYS A 16 20.76 3.51 -4.04
CA LYS A 16 21.85 2.62 -4.44
C LYS A 16 21.34 1.25 -4.89
N GLU A 17 20.36 0.71 -4.21
CA GLU A 17 19.76 -0.59 -4.56
C GLU A 17 18.94 -0.51 -5.86
N ILE A 18 18.19 0.58 -6.06
CA ILE A 18 17.45 0.85 -7.30
C ILE A 18 18.42 1.09 -8.48
N SER A 19 19.53 1.79 -8.27
CA SER A 19 20.52 2.05 -9.31
C SER A 19 21.28 0.79 -9.75
N SER A 20 21.32 -0.24 -8.91
CA SER A 20 21.91 -1.54 -9.23
C SER A 20 20.90 -2.50 -9.91
N PHE A 21 19.65 -2.07 -10.09
CA PHE A 21 18.60 -2.89 -10.68
C PHE A 21 18.80 -3.05 -12.18
N ASP A 22 19.12 -4.25 -12.61
CA ASP A 22 19.29 -4.61 -14.02
C ASP A 22 17.95 -5.01 -14.62
N PHE A 23 17.28 -4.04 -15.24
CA PHE A 23 15.97 -4.22 -15.86
C PHE A 23 16.00 -5.24 -17.00
N ASP A 24 17.03 -5.24 -17.82
CA ASP A 24 17.13 -6.14 -18.97
C ASP A 24 17.21 -7.59 -18.53
N ARG A 25 18.01 -7.86 -17.52
CA ARG A 25 18.13 -9.19 -16.90
C ARG A 25 16.81 -9.66 -16.28
N TRP A 26 16.10 -8.77 -15.62
CA TRP A 26 14.78 -9.09 -15.02
C TRP A 26 13.72 -9.34 -16.09
N SER A 27 13.73 -8.54 -17.16
CA SER A 27 12.82 -8.70 -18.30
C SER A 27 13.04 -10.01 -19.03
N GLU A 28 14.30 -10.38 -19.27
CA GLU A 28 14.65 -11.66 -19.87
C GLU A 28 14.21 -12.85 -19.00
N MET A 29 14.45 -12.78 -17.70
CA MET A 29 14.02 -13.82 -16.77
C MET A 29 12.49 -13.95 -16.71
N ALA A 30 11.75 -12.86 -16.77
CA ALA A 30 10.29 -12.88 -16.80
C ALA A 30 9.74 -13.62 -18.03
N GLN A 31 10.45 -13.57 -19.15
CA GLN A 31 10.08 -14.28 -20.39
C GLN A 31 10.49 -15.74 -20.37
N GLN A 32 11.68 -16.06 -19.86
CA GLN A 32 12.24 -17.40 -19.90
C GLN A 32 11.73 -18.32 -18.78
N ASP A 33 11.65 -17.78 -17.56
CA ASP A 33 11.22 -18.53 -16.36
C ASP A 33 10.36 -17.65 -15.43
N PRO A 34 9.05 -17.57 -15.68
CA PRO A 34 8.12 -16.76 -14.86
C PRO A 34 8.10 -17.15 -13.38
N LYS A 35 8.33 -18.43 -13.06
CA LYS A 35 8.34 -18.90 -11.68
C LYS A 35 9.55 -18.39 -10.91
N LYS A 36 10.71 -18.45 -11.55
CA LYS A 36 11.95 -17.93 -10.98
C LYS A 36 11.90 -16.42 -10.84
N PHE A 37 11.33 -15.73 -11.83
CA PHE A 37 11.10 -14.29 -11.77
C PHE A 37 10.22 -13.92 -10.56
N GLU A 38 9.10 -14.62 -10.35
CA GLU A 38 8.20 -14.34 -9.23
C GLU A 38 8.88 -14.61 -7.87
N ALA A 39 9.66 -15.66 -7.76
CA ALA A 39 10.41 -15.95 -6.54
C ALA A 39 11.44 -14.85 -6.23
N MET A 40 12.17 -14.39 -7.24
CA MET A 40 13.12 -13.28 -7.10
C MET A 40 12.42 -11.96 -6.74
N ARG A 41 11.29 -11.68 -7.38
CA ARG A 41 10.47 -10.50 -7.06
C ARG A 41 10.03 -10.50 -5.60
N GLN A 42 9.52 -11.63 -5.12
CA GLN A 42 9.09 -11.75 -3.73
C GLN A 42 10.25 -11.60 -2.75
N GLN A 43 11.41 -12.18 -3.07
CA GLN A 43 12.61 -12.02 -2.24
C GLN A 43 13.05 -10.56 -2.18
N PHE A 44 13.12 -9.88 -3.32
CA PHE A 44 13.49 -8.47 -3.38
C PHE A 44 12.55 -7.57 -2.56
N ILE A 45 11.24 -7.79 -2.67
CA ILE A 45 10.25 -7.05 -1.89
C ILE A 45 10.38 -7.34 -0.39
N SER A 46 10.59 -8.61 -0.03
CA SER A 46 10.79 -9.01 1.37
C SER A 46 12.02 -8.35 2.00
N ASP A 47 13.12 -8.29 1.25
CA ASP A 47 14.37 -7.65 1.70
C ASP A 47 14.16 -6.13 1.88
N LEU A 48 13.46 -5.49 0.95
CA LEU A 48 13.11 -4.07 1.04
C LEU A 48 12.23 -3.78 2.25
N LEU A 49 11.22 -4.62 2.51
CA LEU A 49 10.35 -4.48 3.68
C LEU A 49 11.09 -4.74 5.00
N ALA A 50 12.09 -5.62 5.00
CA ALA A 50 12.92 -5.88 6.16
C ALA A 50 13.77 -4.65 6.55
N GLN A 51 14.24 -3.90 5.55
CA GLN A 51 15.02 -2.67 5.74
C GLN A 51 14.15 -1.46 6.13
N THR A 52 12.84 -1.53 5.93
CA THR A 52 11.91 -0.42 6.21
C THR A 52 11.87 -0.08 7.69
N PRO A 53 11.92 1.21 8.07
CA PRO A 53 11.80 1.64 9.46
C PRO A 53 10.52 1.11 10.13
N PRO A 54 10.56 0.76 11.43
CA PRO A 54 9.43 0.10 12.11
C PRO A 54 8.11 0.87 12.03
N HIS A 55 8.16 2.20 12.08
CA HIS A 55 6.97 3.04 12.04
C HIS A 55 6.27 3.07 10.65
N LEU A 56 6.97 2.74 9.58
CA LEU A 56 6.44 2.66 8.22
C LEU A 56 6.13 1.23 7.77
N LYS A 57 6.70 0.25 8.44
CA LYS A 57 6.65 -1.16 8.04
C LYS A 57 5.23 -1.68 7.84
N GLN A 58 4.34 -1.39 8.78
CA GLN A 58 2.94 -1.84 8.70
C GLN A 58 2.20 -1.22 7.50
N ARG A 59 2.45 0.07 7.24
CA ARG A 59 1.88 0.77 6.07
C ARG A 59 2.41 0.19 4.76
N MET A 60 3.70 -0.11 4.68
CA MET A 60 4.34 -0.68 3.49
C MET A 60 3.85 -2.10 3.20
N ILE A 61 3.67 -2.92 4.23
CA ILE A 61 3.07 -4.26 4.09
C ILE A 61 1.64 -4.16 3.55
N GLY A 62 0.82 -3.24 4.07
CA GLY A 62 -0.53 -3.02 3.58
C GLY A 62 -0.58 -2.55 2.13
N LEU A 63 0.34 -1.66 1.74
CA LEU A 63 0.47 -1.19 0.36
C LEU A 63 0.88 -2.34 -0.59
N GLN A 64 1.85 -3.16 -0.19
CA GLN A 64 2.27 -4.32 -0.97
C GLN A 64 1.13 -5.32 -1.17
N TRP A 65 0.36 -5.59 -0.14
CA TRP A 65 -0.83 -6.42 -0.24
C TRP A 65 -1.84 -5.88 -1.27
N GLN A 66 -2.08 -4.56 -1.28
CA GLN A 66 -2.97 -3.94 -2.26
C GLN A 66 -2.46 -4.08 -3.70
N VAL A 67 -1.16 -3.92 -3.92
CA VAL A 67 -0.53 -4.13 -5.22
C VAL A 67 -0.69 -5.59 -5.67
N ASP A 68 -0.48 -6.54 -4.79
CA ASP A 68 -0.66 -7.96 -5.10
C ASP A 68 -2.12 -8.30 -5.43
N GLN A 69 -3.11 -7.71 -4.73
CA GLN A 69 -4.52 -7.85 -5.07
C GLN A 69 -4.84 -7.32 -6.46
N ILE A 70 -4.32 -6.16 -6.83
CA ILE A 70 -4.49 -5.60 -8.18
C ILE A 70 -3.90 -6.55 -9.23
N ARG A 71 -2.72 -7.10 -8.99
CA ARG A 71 -2.09 -8.05 -9.92
C ARG A 71 -2.90 -9.34 -10.09
N MET A 72 -3.48 -9.85 -9.02
CA MET A 72 -4.31 -11.06 -9.05
C MET A 72 -5.65 -10.84 -9.76
N GLN A 73 -6.24 -9.68 -9.62
CA GLN A 73 -7.57 -9.35 -10.20
C GLN A 73 -7.50 -8.85 -11.64
N ALA A 74 -6.34 -8.37 -12.06
CA ALA A 74 -6.17 -7.85 -13.41
C ALA A 74 -6.27 -8.95 -14.47
N SER A 75 -6.98 -8.68 -15.55
CA SER A 75 -7.18 -9.62 -16.66
C SER A 75 -5.90 -9.90 -17.46
N ASN A 76 -4.96 -8.98 -17.45
CA ASN A 76 -3.68 -9.09 -18.13
C ASN A 76 -2.62 -8.18 -17.47
N PRO A 77 -1.32 -8.39 -17.75
CA PRO A 77 -0.24 -7.61 -17.15
C PRO A 77 -0.33 -6.10 -17.42
N MET A 78 -0.82 -5.70 -18.59
CA MET A 78 -0.99 -4.29 -18.93
C MET A 78 -2.07 -3.62 -18.09
N ALA A 79 -3.20 -4.30 -17.86
CA ALA A 79 -4.27 -3.81 -16.98
C ALA A 79 -3.76 -3.66 -15.54
N ALA A 80 -2.96 -4.60 -15.04
CA ALA A 80 -2.31 -4.49 -13.73
C ALA A 80 -1.40 -3.25 -13.66
N CYS A 81 -0.56 -3.05 -14.65
CA CYS A 81 0.34 -1.91 -14.75
C CYS A 81 -0.42 -0.57 -14.71
N LEU A 82 -1.49 -0.44 -15.48
CA LEU A 82 -2.32 0.76 -15.50
C LEU A 82 -3.00 1.04 -14.15
N GLN A 83 -3.57 0.01 -13.51
CA GLN A 83 -4.22 0.15 -12.21
C GLN A 83 -3.22 0.52 -11.10
N ILE A 84 -2.04 -0.09 -11.09
CA ILE A 84 -0.97 0.25 -10.14
C ILE A 84 -0.49 1.68 -10.37
N SER A 85 -0.26 2.09 -11.62
CA SER A 85 0.10 3.46 -11.98
C SER A 85 -0.95 4.48 -11.50
N GLN A 86 -2.22 4.22 -11.75
CA GLN A 86 -3.31 5.09 -11.30
C GLN A 86 -3.31 5.23 -9.77
N ARG A 87 -3.07 4.14 -9.05
CA ARG A 87 -2.99 4.17 -7.60
C ARG A 87 -1.78 4.96 -7.09
N MET A 88 -0.64 4.81 -7.75
CA MET A 88 0.55 5.61 -7.43
C MET A 88 0.28 7.10 -7.63
N TRP A 89 -0.32 7.49 -8.76
CA TRP A 89 -0.67 8.88 -9.03
C TRP A 89 -1.72 9.42 -8.07
N ALA A 90 -2.74 8.63 -7.71
CA ALA A 90 -3.72 9.01 -6.71
C ALA A 90 -3.05 9.33 -5.37
N ASN A 91 -2.14 8.48 -4.90
CA ASN A 91 -1.38 8.72 -3.67
C ASN A 91 -0.53 10.00 -3.76
N VAL A 92 0.14 10.25 -4.88
CA VAL A 92 0.95 11.46 -5.09
C VAL A 92 0.07 12.72 -5.13
N LEU A 93 -1.10 12.64 -5.75
CA LEU A 93 -2.03 13.77 -5.85
C LEU A 93 -2.75 14.02 -4.52
N GLU A 94 -3.08 12.97 -3.77
CA GLU A 94 -3.62 13.07 -2.40
C GLU A 94 -2.56 13.56 -1.41
N GLU A 95 -1.29 13.34 -1.69
CA GLU A 95 -0.15 13.93 -0.96
C GLU A 95 0.03 15.43 -1.23
N LYS A 96 -0.75 16.06 -2.10
CA LYS A 96 -0.99 17.50 -1.94
C LYS A 96 -1.55 17.83 -0.55
N GLY A 97 -2.23 16.88 0.09
CA GLY A 97 -2.47 16.87 1.51
C GLY A 97 -1.20 16.89 2.38
N LEU A 98 -0.06 16.36 1.95
CA LEU A 98 1.21 16.46 2.69
C LEU A 98 1.85 17.84 2.60
N LEU A 99 1.69 18.54 1.47
CA LEU A 99 2.10 19.93 1.34
C LEU A 99 1.13 20.89 2.06
N GLU A 100 -0.16 20.55 2.10
CA GLU A 100 -1.18 21.31 2.84
C GLU A 100 -1.23 20.93 4.32
N SER A 101 -0.83 19.71 4.72
CA SER A 101 -0.85 19.30 6.13
C SER A 101 0.15 20.06 7.02
N LYS A 102 1.11 20.74 6.43
CA LYS A 102 1.90 21.74 7.16
C LYS A 102 1.14 23.05 7.45
N THR A 103 0.03 23.28 6.75
CA THR A 103 -0.77 24.50 6.91
C THR A 103 -2.08 24.26 7.69
N ILE A 104 -2.50 22.98 7.85
CA ILE A 104 -3.77 22.63 8.49
C ILE A 104 -3.53 22.06 9.90
N GLN A 105 -2.87 22.82 10.76
CA GLN A 105 -2.92 22.50 12.20
C GLN A 105 -4.15 23.11 12.90
N ASN A 106 -5.08 23.76 12.18
CA ASN A 106 -6.22 24.45 12.78
C ASN A 106 -7.57 24.26 12.07
N THR A 107 -7.84 23.14 11.43
CA THR A 107 -9.22 22.83 11.06
C THR A 107 -9.89 22.07 12.19
N PRO A 108 -11.03 22.52 12.69
CA PRO A 108 -11.80 21.77 13.70
C PRO A 108 -12.12 20.40 13.12
N LYS A 109 -11.79 19.38 13.88
CA LYS A 109 -12.09 17.96 13.58
C LYS A 109 -13.57 17.86 13.19
N ALA A 110 -13.84 17.66 11.90
CA ALA A 110 -15.19 17.43 11.44
C ALA A 110 -15.72 16.19 12.15
N GLU A 111 -16.79 16.34 12.91
CA GLU A 111 -17.44 15.20 13.54
C GLU A 111 -17.88 14.19 12.45
N PRO A 112 -17.67 12.90 12.65
CA PRO A 112 -18.11 11.90 11.70
C PRO A 112 -19.64 11.96 11.60
N LYS A 113 -20.16 12.41 10.46
CA LYS A 113 -21.61 12.41 10.16
C LYS A 113 -22.18 11.00 9.98
N GLY A 114 -21.43 9.97 10.27
CA GLY A 114 -21.87 8.59 10.25
C GLY A 114 -22.53 8.19 11.58
N LYS A 115 -23.78 7.77 11.52
CA LYS A 115 -24.47 7.17 12.66
C LYS A 115 -23.84 5.81 12.95
N VAL A 116 -23.08 5.70 14.03
CA VAL A 116 -22.56 4.40 14.49
C VAL A 116 -23.73 3.55 14.95
N LEU A 117 -24.08 2.53 14.16
CA LEU A 117 -25.10 1.57 14.52
C LEU A 117 -24.50 0.55 15.48
N SER A 118 -25.05 0.46 16.69
CA SER A 118 -24.66 -0.59 17.64
C SER A 118 -25.08 -1.95 17.09
N PHE A 119 -24.13 -2.87 16.98
CA PHE A 119 -24.33 -4.24 16.51
C PHE A 119 -25.37 -5.01 17.36
N GLU A 120 -25.49 -4.68 18.62
CA GLU A 120 -26.45 -5.30 19.55
C GLU A 120 -27.90 -4.91 19.21
N LYS A 121 -28.15 -3.65 18.82
CA LYS A 121 -29.47 -3.21 18.35
C LYS A 121 -29.90 -3.90 17.06
N TYR A 122 -28.95 -4.15 16.16
CA TYR A 122 -29.23 -4.86 14.92
C TYR A 122 -29.57 -6.34 15.16
N LYS A 123 -28.94 -6.97 16.14
CA LYS A 123 -29.21 -8.37 16.52
C LYS A 123 -30.59 -8.53 17.16
N ALA A 124 -31.01 -7.58 17.99
CA ALA A 124 -32.34 -7.57 18.62
C ALA A 124 -33.46 -7.40 17.61
N SER A 125 -33.29 -6.56 16.58
CA SER A 125 -34.34 -6.34 15.56
C SER A 125 -34.51 -7.54 14.61
N LYS A 126 -33.50 -8.40 14.44
CA LYS A 126 -33.59 -9.62 13.63
C LYS A 126 -34.23 -10.80 14.37
N GLN A 127 -34.19 -10.77 15.71
CA GLN A 127 -34.81 -11.82 16.53
C GLN A 127 -36.32 -11.69 16.59
N CYS A 128 -36.85 -10.45 16.53
CA CYS A 128 -38.28 -10.16 16.55
C CYS A 128 -38.99 -10.56 15.24
N SER A 129 -38.27 -10.82 14.16
CA SER A 129 -38.87 -11.22 12.86
C SER A 129 -39.00 -12.74 12.67
N LYS A 130 -38.54 -13.55 13.63
CA LYS A 130 -38.64 -15.02 13.56
C LYS A 130 -39.84 -15.60 14.33
N ASP A 131 -40.47 -14.80 15.18
CA ASP A 131 -41.60 -15.27 15.99
C ASP A 131 -42.96 -14.99 15.34
N PHE A 132 -42.99 -14.63 14.04
CA PHE A 132 -44.24 -14.30 13.32
C PHE A 132 -44.52 -15.29 12.15
N LEU A 133 -44.04 -16.54 12.29
CA LEU A 133 -44.49 -17.63 11.39
C LEU A 133 -44.95 -18.83 12.21
#